data_6558fe85c14e6844a14e7ba9fe5d8ce4
#
_entry.id   6558fe85c14e6844a14e7ba9fe5d8ce4
#
_cell.length_a   1.000
_cell.length_b   1.000
_cell.length_c   1.000
_cell.angle_alpha   90.00
_cell.angle_beta   90.00
_cell.angle_gamma   90.00
#
_symmetry.space_group_name_H-M   'P 1'
#
loop_
_entity.id
_entity.type
_entity.pdbx_description
1 polymer ?
#
loop_
_entity_poly.entity_id
_entity_poly.type
_entity_poly.pdbx_seq_one_letter_code
_entity_poly.pdbx_strand_id
1 'polypeptide(L)'
;MDRPDAGGDPAATARLLTHFRADEIVEDCEDLRRALGIERWSLLGQSFGGFCTTRYLSAHPDSVETAFLTGGLPAIGRSIDEVYALTYAAMRDRCEEFYTRYPGDRERMAALMEAAGRGQVRTCRGDAVGPERLRGLGAMLGVSGGMDRLHHLLERDPQSGAFRCDLPEALPFGGRNPLYAVVHESCWADGGVTAWAAERVRPADFDDPTLLTGEHVRRAVLEEDPALRPWLEVAEALAAHEWDRLYDADALSAADVPGAAAVYAGDVYVPMETSLATASLMPR
;
A
#
# COMPACT_ATOMS: atom_id res chain seq x y z
N MET A 1 -12.07 -19.15 13.80
CA MET A 1 -12.26 -17.77 13.32
C MET A 1 -12.69 -17.87 11.87
N ASP A 2 -13.89 -17.44 11.53
CA ASP A 2 -14.38 -17.47 10.16
C ASP A 2 -13.54 -16.51 9.31
N ARG A 3 -13.16 -16.93 8.11
CA ARG A 3 -12.42 -16.06 7.21
C ARG A 3 -13.32 -14.90 6.77
N PRO A 4 -12.79 -13.66 6.71
CA PRO A 4 -13.53 -12.56 6.09
C PRO A 4 -13.99 -13.00 4.70
N ASP A 5 -15.28 -12.86 4.43
CA ASP A 5 -15.92 -13.30 3.19
C ASP A 5 -16.71 -12.12 2.60
N ALA A 6 -16.49 -11.84 1.32
CA ALA A 6 -17.25 -10.83 0.59
C ALA A 6 -18.75 -11.18 0.41
N GLY A 7 -19.11 -12.44 0.60
CA GLY A 7 -20.50 -12.92 0.53
C GLY A 7 -21.31 -12.77 1.82
N GLY A 8 -20.68 -12.32 2.92
CA GLY A 8 -21.34 -12.09 4.20
C GLY A 8 -22.00 -10.72 4.30
N ASP A 9 -22.47 -10.35 5.52
CA ASP A 9 -22.94 -8.99 5.81
C ASP A 9 -21.76 -7.99 5.70
N PRO A 10 -21.78 -7.04 4.76
CA PRO A 10 -20.66 -6.10 4.58
C PRO A 10 -20.34 -5.29 5.84
N ALA A 11 -21.35 -4.90 6.61
CA ALA A 11 -21.14 -4.13 7.83
C ALA A 11 -20.49 -4.99 8.94
N ALA A 12 -20.84 -6.25 9.05
CA ALA A 12 -20.20 -7.18 10.00
C ALA A 12 -18.77 -7.49 9.56
N THR A 13 -18.54 -7.68 8.26
CA THR A 13 -17.20 -7.90 7.70
C THR A 13 -16.30 -6.67 7.91
N ALA A 14 -16.81 -5.46 7.65
CA ALA A 14 -16.07 -4.23 7.89
C ALA A 14 -15.70 -4.09 9.37
N ARG A 15 -16.63 -4.33 10.31
CA ARG A 15 -16.32 -4.33 11.75
C ARG A 15 -15.24 -5.34 12.12
N LEU A 16 -15.26 -6.53 11.54
CA LEU A 16 -14.17 -7.50 11.75
C LEU A 16 -12.84 -6.96 11.24
N LEU A 17 -12.83 -6.34 10.06
CA LEU A 17 -11.60 -5.84 9.43
C LEU A 17 -11.02 -4.61 10.12
N THR A 18 -11.75 -3.89 10.98
CA THR A 18 -11.15 -2.84 11.80
C THR A 18 -10.08 -3.37 12.76
N HIS A 19 -10.12 -4.67 13.09
CA HIS A 19 -9.10 -5.35 13.90
C HIS A 19 -7.87 -5.83 13.08
N PHE A 20 -7.77 -5.49 11.78
CA PHE A 20 -6.64 -5.90 10.93
C PHE A 20 -5.65 -4.75 10.73
N ARG A 21 -5.33 -4.03 11.79
CA ARG A 21 -4.40 -2.90 11.82
C ARG A 21 -3.20 -3.17 12.72
N ALA A 22 -2.23 -2.25 12.72
CA ALA A 22 -1.00 -2.38 13.49
C ALA A 22 -1.24 -2.45 15.02
N ASP A 23 -2.28 -1.81 15.54
CA ASP A 23 -2.65 -1.85 16.95
C ASP A 23 -2.99 -3.27 17.41
N GLU A 24 -3.95 -3.91 16.78
CA GLU A 24 -4.37 -5.27 17.16
C GLU A 24 -3.27 -6.32 16.88
N ILE A 25 -2.52 -6.16 15.77
CA ILE A 25 -1.38 -7.04 15.48
C ILE A 25 -0.33 -6.96 16.59
N VAL A 26 -0.11 -5.77 17.14
CA VAL A 26 0.84 -5.58 18.25
C VAL A 26 0.34 -6.23 19.53
N GLU A 27 -0.94 -6.12 19.87
CA GLU A 27 -1.53 -6.79 21.04
C GLU A 27 -1.46 -8.32 20.89
N ASP A 28 -1.76 -8.86 19.70
CA ASP A 28 -1.59 -10.30 19.43
C ASP A 28 -0.13 -10.75 19.64
N CYS A 29 0.83 -9.91 19.21
CA CYS A 29 2.26 -10.18 19.42
C CYS A 29 2.62 -10.14 20.92
N GLU A 30 2.08 -9.19 21.69
CA GLU A 30 2.29 -9.12 23.14
C GLU A 30 1.70 -10.33 23.88
N ASP A 31 0.53 -10.78 23.47
CA ASP A 31 -0.08 -11.99 24.03
C ASP A 31 0.78 -13.22 23.73
N LEU A 32 1.31 -13.32 22.52
CA LEU A 32 2.24 -14.38 22.14
C LEU A 32 3.54 -14.32 22.97
N ARG A 33 4.15 -13.12 23.12
CA ARG A 33 5.35 -12.93 23.93
C ARG A 33 5.16 -13.40 25.35
N ARG A 34 4.04 -12.98 25.98
CA ARG A 34 3.67 -13.36 27.35
C ARG A 34 3.45 -14.86 27.47
N ALA A 35 2.72 -15.47 26.52
CA ALA A 35 2.45 -16.91 26.51
C ALA A 35 3.74 -17.75 26.39
N LEU A 36 4.76 -17.24 25.69
CA LEU A 36 6.07 -17.87 25.54
C LEU A 36 7.00 -17.61 26.75
N GLY A 37 6.60 -16.76 27.71
CA GLY A 37 7.43 -16.39 28.86
C GLY A 37 8.66 -15.56 28.50
N ILE A 38 8.63 -14.86 27.36
CA ILE A 38 9.72 -14.00 26.90
C ILE A 38 9.57 -12.63 27.56
N GLU A 39 10.61 -12.17 28.26
CA GLU A 39 10.59 -10.87 28.92
C GLU A 39 10.69 -9.73 27.91
N ARG A 40 11.65 -9.78 27.02
CA ARG A 40 11.88 -8.82 25.94
C ARG A 40 12.32 -9.55 24.68
N TRP A 41 12.01 -9.01 23.52
CA TRP A 41 12.46 -9.54 22.24
C TRP A 41 12.91 -8.43 21.28
N SER A 42 13.65 -8.82 20.27
CA SER A 42 14.07 -7.92 19.20
C SER A 42 13.06 -7.96 18.04
N LEU A 43 12.83 -6.80 17.44
CA LEU A 43 11.89 -6.63 16.34
C LEU A 43 12.63 -6.32 15.03
N LEU A 44 12.16 -6.91 13.95
CA LEU A 44 12.54 -6.55 12.58
C LEU A 44 11.28 -6.34 11.75
N GLY A 45 11.03 -5.09 11.35
CA GLY A 45 9.87 -4.70 10.55
C GLY A 45 10.26 -4.20 9.17
N GLN A 46 9.71 -4.81 8.12
CA GLN A 46 9.84 -4.32 6.75
C GLN A 46 8.49 -3.77 6.27
N SER A 47 8.50 -2.59 5.59
CA SER A 47 7.28 -1.97 5.05
C SER A 47 6.22 -1.85 6.16
N PHE A 48 5.01 -2.37 6.00
CA PHE A 48 3.97 -2.38 7.04
C PHE A 48 4.42 -3.03 8.36
N GLY A 49 5.36 -3.99 8.34
CA GLY A 49 6.00 -4.51 9.55
C GLY A 49 6.75 -3.44 10.34
N GLY A 50 7.27 -2.42 9.67
CA GLY A 50 7.85 -1.24 10.32
C GLY A 50 6.79 -0.36 10.99
N PHE A 51 5.59 -0.25 10.41
CA PHE A 51 4.44 0.41 11.05
C PHE A 51 4.05 -0.31 12.34
N CYS A 52 3.95 -1.64 12.29
CA CYS A 52 3.73 -2.45 13.50
C CYS A 52 4.86 -2.28 14.53
N THR A 53 6.13 -2.26 14.11
CA THR A 53 7.26 -2.02 15.00
C THR A 53 7.18 -0.64 15.65
N THR A 54 6.84 0.40 14.90
CA THR A 54 6.66 1.76 15.44
C THR A 54 5.49 1.81 16.42
N ARG A 55 4.37 1.14 16.11
CA ARG A 55 3.26 0.99 17.06
C ARG A 55 3.69 0.26 18.32
N TYR A 56 4.51 -0.80 18.18
CA TYR A 56 5.04 -1.56 19.30
C TYR A 56 5.88 -0.68 20.22
N LEU A 57 6.78 0.12 19.67
CA LEU A 57 7.59 1.07 20.40
C LEU A 57 6.75 2.17 21.08
N SER A 58 5.63 2.54 20.50
CA SER A 58 4.68 3.52 21.08
C SER A 58 3.88 2.94 22.23
N ALA A 59 3.50 1.65 22.17
CA ALA A 59 2.58 1.04 23.14
C ALA A 59 3.30 0.20 24.22
N HIS A 60 4.35 -0.54 23.84
CA HIS A 60 5.02 -1.51 24.69
C HIS A 60 6.56 -1.43 24.59
N PRO A 61 7.18 -0.24 24.75
CA PRO A 61 8.63 -0.11 24.60
C PRO A 61 9.42 -1.00 25.57
N ASP A 62 8.91 -1.24 26.77
CA ASP A 62 9.56 -2.07 27.79
C ASP A 62 9.68 -3.55 27.39
N SER A 63 8.87 -4.00 26.44
CA SER A 63 8.89 -5.37 25.91
C SER A 63 9.89 -5.55 24.76
N VAL A 64 10.53 -4.46 24.30
CA VAL A 64 11.44 -4.47 23.15
C VAL A 64 12.88 -4.32 23.59
N GLU A 65 13.74 -5.22 23.12
CA GLU A 65 15.19 -5.17 23.37
C GLU A 65 15.92 -4.32 22.33
N THR A 66 15.61 -4.56 21.04
CA THR A 66 16.13 -3.80 19.89
C THR A 66 15.09 -3.76 18.80
N ALA A 67 15.10 -2.71 17.96
CA ALA A 67 14.17 -2.56 16.84
C ALA A 67 14.89 -2.20 15.55
N PHE A 68 14.63 -2.96 14.47
CA PHE A 68 15.16 -2.70 13.14
C PHE A 68 14.00 -2.51 12.16
N LEU A 69 14.07 -1.42 11.38
CA LEU A 69 13.01 -1.06 10.43
C LEU A 69 13.60 -0.86 9.03
N THR A 70 12.93 -1.34 8.00
CA THR A 70 13.36 -1.14 6.62
C THR A 70 12.19 -0.69 5.75
N GLY A 71 12.26 0.53 5.19
CA GLY A 71 11.25 1.09 4.30
C GLY A 71 9.85 1.15 4.92
N GLY A 72 9.73 1.40 6.23
CA GLY A 72 8.46 1.27 6.95
C GLY A 72 8.33 2.19 8.17
N LEU A 73 8.78 3.43 8.08
CA LEU A 73 8.49 4.43 9.10
C LEU A 73 7.20 5.18 8.74
N PRO A 74 6.12 5.07 9.56
CA PRO A 74 4.83 5.72 9.28
C PRO A 74 4.94 7.24 9.35
N ALA A 75 3.97 7.93 8.75
CA ALA A 75 3.91 9.39 8.74
C ALA A 75 3.17 9.93 9.97
N ILE A 76 3.81 9.89 11.16
CA ILE A 76 3.21 10.30 12.42
C ILE A 76 2.87 11.79 12.41
N GLY A 77 1.64 12.10 12.83
CA GLY A 77 1.13 13.48 12.91
C GLY A 77 0.86 14.14 11.55
N ARG A 78 0.88 13.39 10.46
CA ARG A 78 0.49 13.84 9.13
C ARG A 78 -0.86 13.24 8.73
N SER A 79 -1.62 13.99 7.95
CA SER A 79 -2.85 13.47 7.39
C SER A 79 -2.56 12.43 6.29
N ILE A 80 -3.48 11.51 6.08
CA ILE A 80 -3.39 10.55 4.97
C ILE A 80 -3.37 11.26 3.60
N ASP A 81 -3.99 12.45 3.49
CA ASP A 81 -3.97 13.29 2.30
C ASP A 81 -2.56 13.77 1.96
N GLU A 82 -1.80 14.21 2.98
CA GLU A 82 -0.40 14.61 2.80
C GLU A 82 0.46 13.43 2.35
N VAL A 83 0.23 12.24 2.91
CA VAL A 83 0.97 11.02 2.51
C VAL A 83 0.71 10.71 1.03
N TYR A 84 -0.56 10.68 0.59
CA TYR A 84 -0.86 10.39 -0.80
C TYR A 84 -0.41 11.50 -1.76
N ALA A 85 -0.43 12.76 -1.35
CA ALA A 85 0.14 13.84 -2.15
C ALA A 85 1.64 13.62 -2.42
N LEU A 86 2.39 13.16 -1.41
CA LEU A 86 3.82 12.83 -1.54
C LEU A 86 4.05 11.58 -2.42
N THR A 87 3.26 10.52 -2.25
CA THR A 87 3.40 9.32 -3.07
C THR A 87 3.01 9.55 -4.53
N TYR A 88 2.01 10.40 -4.83
CA TYR A 88 1.71 10.82 -6.20
C TYR A 88 2.88 11.60 -6.82
N ALA A 89 3.52 12.50 -6.06
CA ALA A 89 4.69 13.21 -6.55
C ALA A 89 5.85 12.26 -6.86
N ALA A 90 6.14 11.32 -5.95
CA ALA A 90 7.17 10.30 -6.16
C ALA A 90 6.86 9.40 -7.36
N MET A 91 5.58 9.03 -7.55
CA MET A 91 5.17 8.24 -8.72
C MET A 91 5.34 8.98 -10.04
N ARG A 92 5.07 10.29 -10.07
CA ARG A 92 5.34 11.13 -11.25
C ARG A 92 6.81 11.07 -11.63
N ASP A 93 7.69 11.29 -10.66
CA ASP A 93 9.14 11.28 -10.87
C ASP A 93 9.62 9.90 -11.37
N ARG A 94 9.08 8.82 -10.82
CA ARG A 94 9.38 7.45 -11.25
C ARG A 94 8.86 7.14 -12.66
N CYS A 95 7.70 7.63 -13.04
CA CYS A 95 7.20 7.50 -14.41
C CYS A 95 8.12 8.23 -15.41
N GLU A 96 8.57 9.46 -15.08
CA GLU A 96 9.50 10.19 -15.95
C GLU A 96 10.87 9.51 -16.04
N GLU A 97 11.40 8.99 -14.93
CA GLU A 97 12.63 8.18 -14.94
C GLU A 97 12.48 6.94 -15.82
N PHE A 98 11.38 6.22 -15.71
CA PHE A 98 11.06 5.04 -16.53
C PHE A 98 11.01 5.36 -18.02
N TYR A 99 10.30 6.41 -18.41
CA TYR A 99 10.19 6.80 -19.82
C TYR A 99 11.47 7.47 -20.35
N THR A 100 12.28 8.05 -19.49
CA THR A 100 13.64 8.49 -19.87
C THR A 100 14.52 7.30 -20.23
N ARG A 101 14.43 6.23 -19.42
CA ARG A 101 15.18 4.99 -19.65
C ARG A 101 14.65 4.19 -20.83
N TYR A 102 13.34 4.18 -21.05
CA TYR A 102 12.64 3.43 -22.13
C TYR A 102 11.68 4.34 -22.90
N PRO A 103 12.17 5.22 -23.78
CA PRO A 103 11.33 6.24 -24.43
C PRO A 103 10.13 5.70 -25.21
N GLY A 104 10.28 4.54 -25.88
CA GLY A 104 9.20 3.89 -26.61
C GLY A 104 8.05 3.36 -25.75
N ASP A 105 8.24 3.22 -24.45
CA ASP A 105 7.23 2.65 -23.56
C ASP A 105 6.12 3.65 -23.22
N ARG A 106 6.36 4.95 -23.34
CA ARG A 106 5.29 5.95 -23.20
C ARG A 106 4.19 5.73 -24.26
N GLU A 107 4.58 5.51 -25.51
CA GLU A 107 3.63 5.23 -26.59
C GLU A 107 2.95 3.87 -26.41
N ARG A 108 3.70 2.83 -26.01
CA ARG A 108 3.15 1.50 -25.71
C ARG A 108 2.14 1.54 -24.59
N MET A 109 2.44 2.27 -23.51
CA MET A 109 1.52 2.45 -22.39
C MET A 109 0.26 3.20 -22.81
N ALA A 110 0.38 4.30 -23.54
CA ALA A 110 -0.77 5.03 -24.05
C ALA A 110 -1.70 4.14 -24.91
N ALA A 111 -1.12 3.34 -25.82
CA ALA A 111 -1.86 2.40 -26.64
C ALA A 111 -2.53 1.29 -25.81
N LEU A 112 -1.85 0.79 -24.78
CA LEU A 112 -2.38 -0.22 -23.87
C LEU A 112 -3.57 0.33 -23.06
N MET A 113 -3.46 1.55 -22.56
CA MET A 113 -4.52 2.25 -21.83
C MET A 113 -5.74 2.52 -22.70
N GLU A 114 -5.53 2.92 -23.96
CA GLU A 114 -6.61 3.08 -24.94
C GLU A 114 -7.31 1.74 -25.24
N ALA A 115 -6.54 0.66 -25.41
CA ALA A 115 -7.09 -0.69 -25.63
C ALA A 115 -7.89 -1.16 -24.40
N ALA A 116 -7.41 -0.85 -23.18
CA ALA A 116 -8.13 -1.15 -21.95
C ALA A 116 -9.46 -0.38 -21.85
N GLY A 117 -9.48 0.90 -22.20
CA GLY A 117 -10.70 1.70 -22.27
C GLY A 117 -11.73 1.13 -23.24
N ARG A 118 -11.31 0.42 -24.28
CA ARG A 118 -12.18 -0.33 -25.20
C ARG A 118 -12.52 -1.75 -24.74
N GLY A 119 -12.07 -2.19 -23.55
CA GLY A 119 -12.31 -3.54 -23.01
C GLY A 119 -11.54 -4.65 -23.76
N GLN A 120 -10.45 -4.28 -24.45
CA GLN A 120 -9.65 -5.21 -25.26
C GLN A 120 -8.50 -5.87 -24.51
N VAL A 121 -8.12 -5.33 -23.36
CA VAL A 121 -7.08 -5.92 -22.50
C VAL A 121 -7.72 -6.96 -21.59
N ARG A 122 -7.19 -8.18 -21.60
CA ARG A 122 -7.74 -9.30 -20.83
C ARG A 122 -6.66 -10.11 -20.16
N THR A 123 -6.97 -10.69 -19.01
CA THR A 123 -6.15 -11.70 -18.36
C THR A 123 -6.22 -13.04 -19.09
N CYS A 124 -5.36 -14.00 -18.71
CA CYS A 124 -5.46 -15.38 -19.23
C CYS A 124 -6.74 -16.11 -18.80
N ARG A 125 -7.45 -15.61 -17.77
CA ARG A 125 -8.75 -16.13 -17.35
C ARG A 125 -9.92 -15.51 -18.11
N GLY A 126 -9.64 -14.53 -18.99
CA GLY A 126 -10.65 -13.83 -19.77
C GLY A 126 -11.22 -12.57 -19.13
N ASP A 127 -10.85 -12.26 -17.90
CA ASP A 127 -11.30 -11.04 -17.21
C ASP A 127 -10.77 -9.79 -17.91
N ALA A 128 -11.62 -8.80 -18.10
CA ALA A 128 -11.20 -7.51 -18.61
C ALA A 128 -10.37 -6.75 -17.57
N VAL A 129 -9.35 -6.05 -18.06
CA VAL A 129 -8.52 -5.16 -17.25
C VAL A 129 -8.73 -3.75 -17.77
N GLY A 130 -9.35 -2.90 -16.93
CA GLY A 130 -9.63 -1.52 -17.27
C GLY A 130 -8.43 -0.59 -17.01
N PRO A 131 -8.55 0.68 -17.43
CA PRO A 131 -7.47 1.65 -17.29
C PRO A 131 -7.06 1.88 -15.84
N GLU A 132 -8.01 1.89 -14.91
CA GLU A 132 -7.73 2.17 -13.51
C GLU A 132 -6.92 1.05 -12.85
N ARG A 133 -7.19 -0.21 -13.22
CA ARG A 133 -6.34 -1.34 -12.80
C ARG A 133 -4.95 -1.27 -13.42
N LEU A 134 -4.86 -0.94 -14.72
CA LEU A 134 -3.56 -0.83 -15.41
C LEU A 134 -2.65 0.25 -14.83
N ARG A 135 -3.22 1.36 -14.34
CA ARG A 135 -2.41 2.38 -13.65
C ARG A 135 -1.62 1.80 -12.49
N GLY A 136 -2.15 0.79 -11.81
CA GLY A 136 -1.46 0.09 -10.74
C GLY A 136 -0.14 -0.58 -11.15
N LEU A 137 0.14 -0.76 -12.44
CA LEU A 137 1.45 -1.25 -12.90
C LEU A 137 2.61 -0.38 -12.43
N GLY A 138 2.35 0.88 -12.09
CA GLY A 138 3.33 1.77 -11.49
C GLY A 138 3.92 1.27 -10.17
N ALA A 139 3.24 0.37 -9.44
CA ALA A 139 3.81 -0.27 -8.27
C ALA A 139 5.14 -0.99 -8.59
N MET A 140 5.32 -1.49 -9.82
CA MET A 140 6.58 -2.09 -10.25
C MET A 140 7.75 -1.09 -10.24
N LEU A 141 7.48 0.21 -10.41
CA LEU A 141 8.52 1.24 -10.48
C LEU A 141 9.19 1.49 -9.11
N GLY A 142 8.58 1.05 -8.02
CA GLY A 142 9.12 1.16 -6.67
C GLY A 142 10.03 0.00 -6.24
N VAL A 143 10.10 -1.09 -7.01
CA VAL A 143 10.88 -2.28 -6.63
C VAL A 143 12.12 -2.45 -7.48
N SER A 144 13.15 -3.10 -6.92
CA SER A 144 14.40 -3.39 -7.63
C SER A 144 14.16 -4.20 -8.91
N GLY A 145 14.68 -3.72 -10.05
CA GLY A 145 14.47 -4.33 -11.36
C GLY A 145 13.04 -4.20 -11.90
N GLY A 146 12.18 -3.45 -11.24
CA GLY A 146 10.78 -3.30 -11.63
C GLY A 146 10.59 -2.56 -12.94
N MET A 147 11.41 -1.53 -13.21
CA MET A 147 11.39 -0.82 -14.50
C MET A 147 11.71 -1.77 -15.66
N ASP A 148 12.73 -2.62 -15.52
CA ASP A 148 13.10 -3.58 -16.58
C ASP A 148 11.97 -4.60 -16.81
N ARG A 149 11.34 -5.07 -15.73
CA ARG A 149 10.19 -6.00 -15.83
C ARG A 149 8.98 -5.36 -16.49
N LEU A 150 8.68 -4.10 -16.16
CA LEU A 150 7.59 -3.36 -16.81
C LEU A 150 7.88 -3.15 -18.28
N HIS A 151 9.12 -2.74 -18.63
CA HIS A 151 9.55 -2.63 -20.02
C HIS A 151 9.32 -3.93 -20.78
N HIS A 152 9.82 -5.05 -20.27
CA HIS A 152 9.62 -6.36 -20.92
C HIS A 152 8.16 -6.82 -20.99
N LEU A 153 7.31 -6.40 -20.08
CA LEU A 153 5.86 -6.63 -20.19
C LEU A 153 5.28 -5.82 -21.36
N LEU A 154 5.65 -4.54 -21.48
CA LEU A 154 5.14 -3.62 -22.51
C LEU A 154 5.66 -3.92 -23.93
N GLU A 155 6.79 -4.64 -24.06
CA GLU A 155 7.27 -5.11 -25.37
C GLU A 155 6.42 -6.25 -25.95
N ARG A 156 5.62 -6.92 -25.12
CA ARG A 156 4.78 -8.04 -25.59
C ARG A 156 3.51 -7.56 -26.25
N ASP A 157 3.05 -8.32 -27.24
CA ASP A 157 1.72 -8.12 -27.79
C ASP A 157 0.66 -8.34 -26.69
N PRO A 158 -0.21 -7.33 -26.41
CA PRO A 158 -1.27 -7.47 -25.40
C PRO A 158 -2.27 -8.61 -25.70
N GLN A 159 -2.33 -9.11 -26.93
CA GLN A 159 -3.17 -10.24 -27.30
C GLN A 159 -2.47 -11.59 -27.09
N SER A 160 -1.16 -11.60 -26.83
CA SER A 160 -0.41 -12.84 -26.59
C SER A 160 -0.81 -13.52 -25.30
N GLY A 161 -0.72 -14.85 -25.26
CA GLY A 161 -0.94 -15.63 -24.05
C GLY A 161 0.04 -15.27 -22.93
N ALA A 162 1.30 -14.97 -23.30
CA ALA A 162 2.34 -14.57 -22.33
C ALA A 162 1.95 -13.26 -21.61
N PHE A 163 1.62 -12.21 -22.36
CA PHE A 163 1.18 -10.95 -21.76
C PHE A 163 -0.02 -11.14 -20.82
N ARG A 164 -1.05 -11.86 -21.31
CA ARG A 164 -2.28 -12.09 -20.55
C ARG A 164 -2.08 -12.85 -19.24
N CYS A 165 -1.08 -13.75 -19.19
CA CYS A 165 -0.77 -14.50 -17.97
C CYS A 165 0.13 -13.71 -17.03
N ASP A 166 1.04 -12.88 -17.54
CA ASP A 166 1.97 -12.10 -16.71
C ASP A 166 1.34 -10.82 -16.14
N LEU A 167 0.35 -10.24 -16.86
CA LEU A 167 -0.31 -9.01 -16.43
C LEU A 167 -0.90 -9.09 -15.00
N PRO A 168 -1.66 -10.13 -14.61
CA PRO A 168 -2.19 -10.24 -13.24
C PRO A 168 -1.12 -10.29 -12.15
N GLU A 169 0.05 -10.85 -12.44
CA GLU A 169 1.16 -10.91 -11.49
C GLU A 169 1.92 -9.57 -11.35
N ALA A 170 1.76 -8.70 -12.35
CA ALA A 170 2.34 -7.35 -12.34
C ALA A 170 1.45 -6.32 -11.62
N LEU A 171 0.17 -6.59 -11.46
CA LEU A 171 -0.78 -5.69 -10.78
C LEU A 171 -0.68 -5.82 -9.27
N PRO A 172 -0.69 -4.69 -8.50
CA PRO A 172 -0.46 -4.72 -7.05
C PRO A 172 -1.62 -5.33 -6.27
N PHE A 173 -2.83 -5.23 -6.80
CA PHE A 173 -4.05 -5.68 -6.15
C PHE A 173 -4.74 -6.75 -6.99
N GLY A 174 -5.31 -7.74 -6.33
CA GLY A 174 -6.02 -8.80 -7.02
C GLY A 174 -6.68 -9.80 -6.09
N GLY A 175 -7.50 -10.68 -6.66
CA GLY A 175 -8.30 -11.65 -5.92
C GLY A 175 -7.52 -12.72 -5.16
N ARG A 176 -6.20 -12.81 -5.35
CA ARG A 176 -5.35 -13.69 -4.54
C ARG A 176 -5.28 -13.22 -3.08
N ASN A 177 -5.26 -11.91 -2.87
CA ASN A 177 -5.29 -11.28 -1.55
C ASN A 177 -6.16 -10.03 -1.60
N PRO A 178 -7.49 -10.15 -1.63
CA PRO A 178 -8.38 -8.99 -1.72
C PRO A 178 -8.29 -8.08 -0.49
N LEU A 179 -7.97 -8.64 0.68
CA LEU A 179 -7.86 -7.86 1.91
C LEU A 179 -6.76 -6.81 1.81
N TYR A 180 -5.69 -7.08 1.09
CA TYR A 180 -4.62 -6.09 0.89
C TYR A 180 -5.15 -4.78 0.29
N ALA A 181 -6.03 -4.85 -0.71
CA ALA A 181 -6.69 -3.67 -1.26
C ALA A 181 -7.69 -3.04 -0.28
N VAL A 182 -8.51 -3.87 0.37
CA VAL A 182 -9.65 -3.41 1.19
C VAL A 182 -9.22 -2.68 2.46
N VAL A 183 -8.14 -3.14 3.12
CA VAL A 183 -7.62 -2.54 4.36
C VAL A 183 -6.46 -1.58 4.12
N HIS A 184 -6.06 -1.35 2.87
CA HIS A 184 -4.81 -0.63 2.56
C HIS A 184 -4.78 0.79 3.16
N GLU A 185 -5.81 1.59 2.91
CA GLU A 185 -5.86 2.96 3.44
C GLU A 185 -5.86 3.01 4.97
N SER A 186 -6.46 2.03 5.65
CA SER A 186 -6.50 1.97 7.11
C SER A 186 -5.12 1.85 7.75
N CYS A 187 -4.14 1.30 7.02
CA CYS A 187 -2.75 1.21 7.49
C CYS A 187 -2.10 2.59 7.69
N TRP A 188 -2.57 3.61 6.96
CA TRP A 188 -2.08 4.98 7.02
C TRP A 188 -2.87 5.86 7.99
N ALA A 189 -4.06 5.43 8.40
CA ALA A 189 -4.92 6.22 9.26
C ALA A 189 -4.35 6.32 10.68
N ASP A 190 -3.93 7.51 11.08
CA ASP A 190 -3.51 7.86 12.44
C ASP A 190 -4.52 8.84 13.05
N GLY A 191 -5.76 8.38 13.19
CA GLY A 191 -6.95 9.14 13.55
C GLY A 191 -7.78 9.58 12.35
N GLY A 192 -9.07 9.80 12.56
CA GLY A 192 -10.03 10.29 11.56
C GLY A 192 -10.45 9.27 10.51
N VAL A 193 -11.10 9.74 9.44
CA VAL A 193 -11.61 8.91 8.35
C VAL A 193 -10.66 8.95 7.15
N THR A 194 -10.54 7.83 6.43
CA THR A 194 -9.72 7.82 5.20
C THR A 194 -10.47 8.40 4.01
N ALA A 195 -11.75 8.10 3.88
CA ALA A 195 -12.67 8.63 2.87
C ALA A 195 -12.10 8.64 1.45
N TRP A 196 -11.48 7.51 1.04
CA TRP A 196 -10.85 7.33 -0.26
C TRP A 196 -9.79 8.42 -0.55
N ALA A 197 -8.84 8.58 0.37
CA ALA A 197 -7.84 9.65 0.31
C ALA A 197 -7.04 9.61 -0.99
N ALA A 198 -6.62 8.43 -1.46
CA ALA A 198 -5.90 8.26 -2.71
C ALA A 198 -6.69 8.79 -3.94
N GLU A 199 -8.02 8.67 -3.91
CA GLU A 199 -8.89 9.21 -4.96
C GLU A 199 -9.09 10.73 -4.79
N ARG A 200 -9.37 11.16 -3.55
CA ARG A 200 -9.68 12.56 -3.22
C ARG A 200 -8.55 13.52 -3.53
N VAL A 201 -7.30 13.14 -3.28
CA VAL A 201 -6.12 13.99 -3.49
C VAL A 201 -5.40 13.73 -4.82
N ARG A 202 -5.98 12.91 -5.70
CA ARG A 202 -5.38 12.58 -7.00
C ARG A 202 -5.13 13.88 -7.80
N PRO A 203 -3.89 14.18 -8.19
CA PRO A 203 -3.58 15.38 -8.95
C PRO A 203 -4.16 15.31 -10.37
N ALA A 204 -4.57 16.46 -10.91
CA ALA A 204 -5.20 16.54 -12.24
C ALA A 204 -4.29 16.07 -13.40
N ASP A 205 -2.97 16.19 -13.26
CA ASP A 205 -2.03 15.71 -14.27
C ASP A 205 -2.04 14.16 -14.41
N PHE A 206 -2.51 13.44 -13.38
CA PHE A 206 -2.78 12.01 -13.49
C PHE A 206 -3.97 11.65 -14.39
N ASP A 207 -4.60 12.64 -15.04
CA ASP A 207 -5.50 12.39 -16.18
C ASP A 207 -4.70 11.92 -17.41
N ASP A 208 -3.41 12.22 -17.50
CA ASP A 208 -2.51 11.62 -18.47
C ASP A 208 -2.53 10.08 -18.31
N PRO A 209 -2.91 9.32 -19.36
CA PRO A 209 -2.98 7.87 -19.28
C PRO A 209 -1.61 7.21 -19.07
N THR A 210 -0.51 7.91 -19.32
CA THR A 210 0.85 7.37 -19.16
C THR A 210 1.40 7.57 -17.73
N LEU A 211 0.77 8.39 -16.89
CA LEU A 211 1.13 8.49 -15.49
C LEU A 211 0.49 7.32 -14.71
N LEU A 212 1.36 6.47 -14.18
CA LEU A 212 0.99 5.27 -13.44
C LEU A 212 0.88 5.59 -11.94
N THR A 213 0.10 4.80 -11.23
CA THR A 213 -0.03 4.87 -9.77
C THR A 213 0.61 3.64 -9.13
N GLY A 214 1.04 3.78 -7.88
CA GLY A 214 1.52 2.66 -7.06
C GLY A 214 0.39 2.05 -6.24
N GLU A 215 0.58 2.00 -4.94
CA GLU A 215 -0.40 1.48 -3.97
C GLU A 215 -1.50 2.50 -3.64
N HIS A 216 -2.04 3.15 -4.67
CA HIS A 216 -3.14 4.10 -4.57
C HIS A 216 -4.46 3.36 -4.78
N VAL A 217 -5.05 2.86 -3.69
CA VAL A 217 -6.34 2.19 -3.76
C VAL A 217 -7.43 3.21 -4.00
N ARG A 218 -8.13 3.08 -5.12
CA ARG A 218 -9.25 3.92 -5.50
C ARG A 218 -10.48 3.06 -5.76
N ARG A 219 -11.63 3.63 -5.56
CA ARG A 219 -12.91 2.95 -5.77
C ARG A 219 -12.99 2.27 -7.15
N ALA A 220 -12.57 2.98 -8.20
CA ALA A 220 -12.58 2.46 -9.57
C ALA A 220 -11.73 1.19 -9.76
N VAL A 221 -10.65 1.02 -8.99
CA VAL A 221 -9.83 -0.21 -9.02
C VAL A 221 -10.65 -1.41 -8.53
N LEU A 222 -11.44 -1.24 -7.47
CA LEU A 222 -12.32 -2.30 -6.96
C LEU A 222 -13.46 -2.58 -7.93
N GLU A 223 -14.03 -1.54 -8.55
CA GLU A 223 -15.12 -1.67 -9.52
C GLU A 223 -14.67 -2.41 -10.80
N GLU A 224 -13.45 -2.18 -11.27
CA GLU A 224 -12.91 -2.82 -12.47
C GLU A 224 -12.46 -4.27 -12.24
N ASP A 225 -12.04 -4.64 -11.01
CA ASP A 225 -11.58 -6.00 -10.74
C ASP A 225 -12.74 -6.92 -10.31
N PRO A 226 -13.07 -7.97 -11.09
CA PRO A 226 -14.16 -8.90 -10.73
C PRO A 226 -13.97 -9.59 -9.38
N ALA A 227 -12.72 -9.75 -8.93
CA ALA A 227 -12.42 -10.39 -7.65
C ALA A 227 -12.44 -9.40 -6.46
N LEU A 228 -12.25 -8.10 -6.73
CA LEU A 228 -12.33 -7.05 -5.71
C LEU A 228 -13.73 -6.42 -5.61
N ARG A 229 -14.48 -6.41 -6.70
CA ARG A 229 -15.84 -5.81 -6.74
C ARG A 229 -16.77 -6.30 -5.63
N PRO A 230 -16.79 -7.58 -5.23
CA PRO A 230 -17.63 -8.04 -4.11
C PRO A 230 -17.28 -7.40 -2.76
N TRP A 231 -16.10 -6.80 -2.64
CA TRP A 231 -15.61 -6.14 -1.43
C TRP A 231 -15.91 -4.64 -1.37
N LEU A 232 -16.55 -4.08 -2.40
CA LEU A 232 -16.74 -2.62 -2.52
C LEU A 232 -17.51 -2.04 -1.33
N GLU A 233 -18.62 -2.67 -0.91
CA GLU A 233 -19.42 -2.20 0.23
C GLU A 233 -18.63 -2.27 1.56
N VAL A 234 -17.78 -3.28 1.71
CA VAL A 234 -16.88 -3.40 2.87
C VAL A 234 -15.85 -2.28 2.87
N ALA A 235 -15.24 -2.01 1.70
CA ALA A 235 -14.25 -0.93 1.56
C ALA A 235 -14.88 0.46 1.78
N GLU A 236 -16.13 0.68 1.33
CA GLU A 236 -16.89 1.89 1.62
C GLU A 236 -17.12 2.09 3.13
N ALA A 237 -17.49 1.01 3.83
CA ALA A 237 -17.68 1.07 5.27
C ALA A 237 -16.37 1.37 6.02
N LEU A 238 -15.24 0.81 5.59
CA LEU A 238 -13.92 1.09 6.15
C LEU A 238 -13.45 2.51 5.83
N ALA A 239 -13.70 3.00 4.63
CA ALA A 239 -13.37 4.37 4.24
C ALA A 239 -14.14 5.42 5.06
N ALA A 240 -15.35 5.09 5.52
CA ALA A 240 -16.18 5.94 6.38
C ALA A 240 -15.94 5.72 7.88
N HIS A 241 -15.13 4.75 8.26
CA HIS A 241 -14.85 4.44 9.65
C HIS A 241 -13.97 5.52 10.29
N GLU A 242 -14.34 5.93 11.52
CA GLU A 242 -13.52 6.85 12.34
C GLU A 242 -12.43 6.01 13.02
N TRP A 243 -11.20 6.17 12.52
CA TRP A 243 -10.05 5.43 13.02
C TRP A 243 -9.45 6.11 14.26
N ASP A 244 -9.07 5.32 15.25
CA ASP A 244 -8.30 5.77 16.39
C ASP A 244 -6.84 6.06 15.99
N ARG A 245 -6.16 6.89 16.80
CA ARG A 245 -4.72 7.12 16.65
C ARG A 245 -3.93 5.85 16.91
N LEU A 246 -2.92 5.61 16.06
CA LEU A 246 -2.02 4.47 16.18
C LEU A 246 -0.78 4.80 17.01
N TYR A 247 -0.30 6.03 16.95
CA TYR A 247 1.01 6.39 17.48
C TYR A 247 0.92 7.49 18.52
N ASP A 248 1.75 7.36 19.56
CA ASP A 248 2.00 8.37 20.57
C ASP A 248 3.43 8.90 20.41
N ALA A 249 3.57 10.13 19.92
CA ALA A 249 4.86 10.75 19.64
C ALA A 249 5.68 10.98 20.91
N ASP A 250 5.01 11.29 22.06
CA ASP A 250 5.69 11.49 23.33
C ASP A 250 6.25 10.16 23.87
N ALA A 251 5.47 9.08 23.76
CA ALA A 251 5.93 7.74 24.13
C ALA A 251 7.10 7.29 23.26
N LEU A 252 7.06 7.53 21.94
CA LEU A 252 8.17 7.22 21.04
C LEU A 252 9.44 8.01 21.36
N SER A 253 9.29 9.29 21.72
CA SER A 253 10.43 10.13 22.12
C SER A 253 11.03 9.73 23.45
N ALA A 254 10.25 9.12 24.32
CA ALA A 254 10.69 8.62 25.62
C ALA A 254 11.22 7.18 25.56
N ALA A 255 10.95 6.44 24.47
CA ALA A 255 11.37 5.05 24.32
C ALA A 255 12.90 4.93 24.24
N ASP A 256 13.50 4.26 25.22
CA ASP A 256 14.96 4.00 25.28
C ASP A 256 15.28 2.62 24.67
N VAL A 257 14.86 2.41 23.43
CA VAL A 257 15.07 1.16 22.70
C VAL A 257 16.10 1.38 21.61
N PRO A 258 17.26 0.70 21.65
CA PRO A 258 18.27 0.83 20.60
C PRO A 258 17.80 0.20 19.30
N GLY A 259 18.15 0.82 18.18
CA GLY A 259 17.73 0.29 16.88
C GLY A 259 18.34 1.03 15.70
N ALA A 260 17.89 0.67 14.51
CA ALA A 260 18.26 1.34 13.28
C ALA A 260 17.12 1.26 12.26
N ALA A 261 17.04 2.28 11.41
CA ALA A 261 16.08 2.31 10.32
C ALA A 261 16.77 2.58 8.97
N ALA A 262 16.41 1.80 7.96
CA ALA A 262 16.76 2.08 6.57
C ALA A 262 15.61 2.83 5.90
N VAL A 263 15.85 4.08 5.49
CA VAL A 263 14.92 4.91 4.74
C VAL A 263 15.41 4.99 3.31
N TYR A 264 14.54 4.74 2.34
CA TYR A 264 14.91 4.70 0.93
C TYR A 264 14.60 6.03 0.23
N ALA A 265 15.60 6.58 -0.46
CA ALA A 265 15.42 7.75 -1.30
C ALA A 265 14.55 7.38 -2.53
N GLY A 266 13.54 8.20 -2.82
CA GLY A 266 12.63 7.97 -3.94
C GLY A 266 11.69 6.78 -3.75
N ASP A 267 11.43 6.38 -2.51
CA ASP A 267 10.40 5.39 -2.19
C ASP A 267 9.02 5.91 -2.62
N VAL A 268 8.31 5.12 -3.40
CA VAL A 268 6.97 5.46 -3.90
C VAL A 268 5.84 4.95 -3.01
N TYR A 269 6.19 4.19 -1.98
CA TYR A 269 5.25 3.61 -1.04
C TYR A 269 5.26 4.37 0.28
N VAL A 270 6.44 4.49 0.90
CA VAL A 270 6.62 5.14 2.20
C VAL A 270 7.52 6.37 2.03
N PRO A 271 6.95 7.60 1.99
CA PRO A 271 7.72 8.78 1.64
C PRO A 271 8.92 9.02 2.56
N MET A 272 10.09 9.28 1.96
CA MET A 272 11.32 9.55 2.70
C MET A 272 11.17 10.73 3.66
N GLU A 273 10.49 11.79 3.24
CA GLU A 273 10.29 13.00 4.06
C GLU A 273 9.62 12.67 5.39
N THR A 274 8.48 11.97 5.35
CA THR A 274 7.74 11.59 6.55
C THR A 274 8.47 10.54 7.37
N SER A 275 9.18 9.62 6.71
CA SER A 275 10.02 8.62 7.38
C SER A 275 11.14 9.26 8.20
N LEU A 276 11.83 10.26 7.65
CA LEU A 276 12.89 10.99 8.36
C LEU A 276 12.31 11.84 9.52
N ALA A 277 11.12 12.43 9.33
CA ALA A 277 10.43 13.14 10.39
C ALA A 277 10.10 12.20 11.57
N THR A 278 9.57 11.02 11.28
CA THR A 278 9.28 10.00 12.31
C THR A 278 10.56 9.46 12.96
N ALA A 279 11.63 9.21 12.18
CA ALA A 279 12.91 8.80 12.74
C ALA A 279 13.47 9.82 13.73
N SER A 280 13.22 11.12 13.51
CA SER A 280 13.69 12.18 14.40
C SER A 280 12.96 12.23 15.76
N LEU A 281 11.81 11.56 15.87
CA LEU A 281 11.10 11.41 17.16
C LEU A 281 11.74 10.34 18.05
N MET A 282 12.50 9.41 17.47
CA MET A 282 13.12 8.30 18.18
C MET A 282 14.61 8.58 18.44
N PRO A 283 15.05 8.73 19.69
CA PRO A 283 16.39 9.26 20.02
C PRO A 283 17.55 8.29 19.77
N ARG A 284 17.29 7.00 19.50
CA ARG A 284 18.35 5.96 19.38
C ARG A 284 18.09 4.98 18.26
#